data_8ae5986577a504b16227f78494ba971d
#
_entry.id   8ae5986577a504b16227f78494ba971d
#
_cell.length_a   1.000
_cell.length_b   1.000
_cell.length_c   1.000
_cell.angle_alpha   90.00
_cell.angle_beta   90.00
_cell.angle_gamma   90.00
#
_symmetry.space_group_name_H-M   'P 1'
#
loop_
_entity.id
_entity.type
_entity.pdbx_description
1 polymer ?
#
loop_
_entity_poly.entity_id
_entity_poly.type
_entity_poly.pdbx_seq_one_letter_code
_entity_poly.pdbx_strand_id
1 'polypeptide(L)'
;MRDALFAYSPKGSNNLYELAALGEKTYFIDCPTRIGIYRINDTDVCLIDSGNNPDAGKKVLALCNEKGWKITHIINTHAHADHNGGNAIIQKRTGCRILANCYEQCMITHPRLNNCCTFGGRTPMELDNKFMLAESSASEQITDENIPEGLSFRLFPGHSFDQIAVMCDDGTIFTGDILCGKSTIEKYHIFFIRDAAEYEHSAKEICETEAKVWCAAHYPPIYSKDELCELARLNIEKMHELLNVIKEICADGKIFEDILKETLDHYGLELSFNQYAIAGSTVRGFLSYLHDIGEIAVDIKNNYLMWRNCDGETN
;
A
#
# COMPACT_ATOMS: atom_id res chain seq x y z
N MET A 1 1.97 7.48 -23.45
CA MET A 1 2.24 8.30 -22.23
C MET A 1 2.50 7.33 -21.10
N ARG A 2 3.51 7.60 -20.26
CA ARG A 2 4.10 6.60 -19.34
C ARG A 2 3.17 6.33 -18.17
N ASP A 3 2.77 5.07 -17.99
CA ASP A 3 2.06 4.53 -16.84
C ASP A 3 2.96 4.60 -15.59
N ALA A 4 2.92 5.73 -14.89
CA ALA A 4 3.58 5.91 -13.61
C ALA A 4 2.51 6.05 -12.52
N LEU A 5 1.89 4.93 -12.14
CA LEU A 5 0.80 4.90 -11.15
C LEU A 5 1.28 5.14 -9.71
N PHE A 6 2.59 5.08 -9.41
CA PHE A 6 3.17 5.29 -8.09
C PHE A 6 4.57 5.91 -8.14
N ALA A 7 4.79 6.94 -8.96
CA ALA A 7 6.07 7.61 -8.95
C ALA A 7 5.96 8.95 -8.22
N TYR A 8 6.24 8.97 -6.91
CA TYR A 8 6.77 10.14 -6.26
C TYR A 8 8.09 10.49 -6.97
N SER A 9 8.14 11.64 -7.62
CA SER A 9 9.39 12.21 -8.15
C SER A 9 9.84 13.27 -7.16
N PRO A 10 10.92 13.06 -6.39
CA PRO A 10 11.43 14.10 -5.51
C PRO A 10 11.85 15.29 -6.34
N LYS A 11 11.22 16.43 -6.12
CA LYS A 11 11.71 17.71 -6.65
C LYS A 11 12.95 18.09 -5.87
N GLY A 12 14.15 17.80 -6.40
CA GLY A 12 15.35 18.48 -5.92
C GLY A 12 16.63 17.68 -5.67
N SER A 13 16.67 16.34 -5.77
CA SER A 13 17.95 15.62 -5.76
C SER A 13 18.19 14.90 -7.07
N ASN A 14 19.38 15.06 -7.65
CA ASN A 14 19.81 14.35 -8.86
C ASN A 14 20.21 12.88 -8.60
N ASN A 15 20.12 12.40 -7.35
CA ASN A 15 20.55 11.07 -6.95
C ASN A 15 19.37 10.28 -6.36
N LEU A 16 18.83 9.34 -7.13
CA LEU A 16 17.95 8.29 -6.61
C LEU A 16 18.81 7.25 -5.86
N TYR A 17 18.26 6.68 -4.78
CA TYR A 17 18.90 5.68 -3.91
C TYR A 17 19.94 6.26 -2.93
N GLU A 18 19.71 7.48 -2.43
CA GLU A 18 20.48 8.04 -1.31
C GLU A 18 20.01 7.44 0.03
N LEU A 19 21.00 7.13 0.88
CA LEU A 19 20.74 6.68 2.25
C LEU A 19 20.64 7.90 3.17
N ALA A 20 19.53 8.01 3.90
CA ALA A 20 19.31 9.04 4.91
C ALA A 20 19.01 8.42 6.28
N ALA A 21 19.53 9.01 7.36
CA ALA A 21 19.25 8.56 8.71
C ALA A 21 17.89 9.10 9.20
N LEU A 22 17.16 8.28 9.95
CA LEU A 22 15.91 8.63 10.65
C LEU A 22 16.15 8.68 12.17
N GLY A 23 16.93 7.75 12.69
CA GLY A 23 17.24 7.58 14.10
C GLY A 23 18.65 7.04 14.30
N GLU A 24 18.93 6.51 15.49
CA GLU A 24 20.25 5.96 15.83
C GLU A 24 20.56 4.67 15.08
N LYS A 25 19.53 3.83 14.87
CA LYS A 25 19.62 2.53 14.21
C LYS A 25 18.89 2.48 12.89
N THR A 26 18.05 3.49 12.59
CA THR A 26 17.15 3.49 11.45
C THR A 26 17.58 4.44 10.36
N TYR A 27 17.43 3.98 9.13
CA TYR A 27 17.71 4.71 7.89
C TYR A 27 16.62 4.43 6.88
N PHE A 28 16.55 5.24 5.83
CA PHE A 28 15.78 4.89 4.63
C PHE A 28 16.60 5.19 3.37
N ILE A 29 16.27 4.47 2.32
CA ILE A 29 16.78 4.73 0.97
C ILE A 29 15.72 5.54 0.23
N ASP A 30 16.06 6.76 -0.20
CA ASP A 30 15.16 7.62 -0.96
C ASP A 30 15.10 7.15 -2.41
N CYS A 31 14.03 6.47 -2.76
CA CYS A 31 13.75 5.89 -4.06
C CYS A 31 12.23 5.91 -4.31
N PRO A 32 11.73 5.51 -5.51
CA PRO A 32 10.31 5.64 -5.84
C PRO A 32 9.34 5.03 -4.83
N THR A 33 9.72 3.89 -4.23
CA THR A 33 9.08 3.30 -3.05
C THR A 33 10.18 3.18 -2.00
N ARG A 34 10.15 3.98 -0.95
CA ARG A 34 11.20 4.04 0.07
C ARG A 34 11.39 2.71 0.75
N ILE A 35 12.65 2.38 1.00
CA ILE A 35 13.05 1.14 1.66
C ILE A 35 13.64 1.53 3.01
N GLY A 36 13.04 1.02 4.09
CA GLY A 36 13.58 1.18 5.43
C GLY A 36 14.77 0.25 5.69
N ILE A 37 15.68 0.70 6.54
CA ILE A 37 16.78 -0.13 7.07
C ILE A 37 16.82 0.04 8.57
N TYR A 38 16.80 -1.08 9.30
CA TYR A 38 17.09 -1.13 10.72
C TYR A 38 18.38 -1.90 10.98
N ARG A 39 19.31 -1.28 11.71
CA ARG A 39 20.56 -1.94 12.13
C ARG A 39 20.31 -2.76 13.37
N ILE A 40 20.36 -4.10 13.21
CA ILE A 40 20.22 -5.04 14.31
C ILE A 40 21.48 -4.98 15.20
N ASN A 41 22.65 -4.90 14.55
CA ASN A 41 23.96 -4.76 15.19
C ASN A 41 24.92 -4.02 14.24
N ASP A 42 26.22 -4.07 14.51
CA ASP A 42 27.23 -3.34 13.68
C ASP A 42 27.29 -3.81 12.23
N THR A 43 26.94 -5.06 11.96
CA THR A 43 27.03 -5.67 10.62
C THR A 43 25.69 -6.11 10.05
N ASP A 44 24.75 -6.55 10.88
CA ASP A 44 23.50 -7.15 10.41
C ASP A 44 22.39 -6.11 10.34
N VAL A 45 21.65 -6.13 9.24
CA VAL A 45 20.52 -5.24 9.01
C VAL A 45 19.25 -5.99 8.63
N CYS A 46 18.12 -5.43 9.02
CA CYS A 46 16.79 -5.77 8.55
C CYS A 46 16.32 -4.68 7.58
N LEU A 47 15.84 -5.07 6.41
CA LEU A 47 15.13 -4.16 5.51
C LEU A 47 13.65 -4.12 5.87
N ILE A 48 13.03 -2.96 5.73
CA ILE A 48 11.58 -2.80 5.73
C ILE A 48 11.18 -2.44 4.30
N ASP A 49 10.50 -3.40 3.65
CA ASP A 49 10.27 -3.47 2.21
C ASP A 49 11.57 -3.58 1.38
N SER A 50 11.44 -3.76 0.07
CA SER A 50 12.59 -4.05 -0.81
C SER A 50 12.57 -3.28 -2.13
N GLY A 51 11.59 -2.40 -2.30
CA GLY A 51 11.42 -1.57 -3.49
C GLY A 51 10.66 -2.26 -4.63
N ASN A 52 10.52 -1.55 -5.72
CA ASN A 52 9.52 -1.79 -6.77
C ASN A 52 9.94 -2.74 -7.89
N ASN A 53 11.14 -3.32 -7.84
CA ASN A 53 11.61 -4.25 -8.87
C ASN A 53 12.97 -4.86 -8.51
N PRO A 54 13.47 -5.87 -9.26
CA PRO A 54 14.78 -6.47 -9.02
C PRO A 54 15.98 -5.51 -9.12
N ASP A 55 15.87 -4.43 -9.90
CA ASP A 55 16.95 -3.44 -10.01
C ASP A 55 17.06 -2.58 -8.75
N ALA A 56 15.94 -2.26 -8.10
CA ALA A 56 15.92 -1.66 -6.77
C ALA A 56 16.66 -2.57 -5.77
N GLY A 57 16.32 -3.87 -5.74
CA GLY A 57 16.99 -4.85 -4.89
C GLY A 57 18.51 -4.94 -5.12
N LYS A 58 18.98 -4.88 -6.38
CA LYS A 58 20.42 -4.85 -6.69
C LYS A 58 21.11 -3.59 -6.15
N LYS A 59 20.48 -2.44 -6.23
CA LYS A 59 21.02 -1.17 -5.70
C LYS A 59 21.09 -1.19 -4.18
N VAL A 60 20.06 -1.72 -3.50
CA VAL A 60 20.06 -1.91 -2.05
C VAL A 60 21.21 -2.83 -1.62
N LEU A 61 21.41 -3.97 -2.31
CA LEU A 61 22.52 -4.87 -2.07
C LEU A 61 23.88 -4.18 -2.22
N ALA A 62 24.06 -3.38 -3.27
CA ALA A 62 25.31 -2.64 -3.51
C ALA A 62 25.58 -1.63 -2.39
N LEU A 63 24.55 -0.87 -1.97
CA LEU A 63 24.63 0.10 -0.89
C LEU A 63 24.96 -0.57 0.45
N CYS A 64 24.28 -1.66 0.81
CA CYS A 64 24.58 -2.40 2.04
C CYS A 64 25.99 -2.97 2.03
N ASN A 65 26.47 -3.51 0.90
CA ASN A 65 27.83 -4.00 0.77
C ASN A 65 28.88 -2.88 0.93
N GLU A 66 28.63 -1.70 0.36
CA GLU A 66 29.51 -0.53 0.53
C GLU A 66 29.62 -0.10 2.00
N LYS A 67 28.52 -0.21 2.76
CA LYS A 67 28.50 0.07 4.20
C LYS A 67 29.04 -1.07 5.07
N GLY A 68 29.38 -2.22 4.49
CA GLY A 68 29.75 -3.42 5.25
C GLY A 68 28.58 -4.08 5.97
N TRP A 69 27.35 -3.80 5.54
CA TRP A 69 26.14 -4.35 6.12
C TRP A 69 25.69 -5.63 5.43
N LYS A 70 25.27 -6.61 6.23
CA LYS A 70 24.71 -7.89 5.79
C LYS A 70 23.20 -7.87 5.99
N ILE A 71 22.44 -8.01 4.92
CA ILE A 71 20.99 -8.15 4.98
C ILE A 71 20.66 -9.55 5.48
N THR A 72 20.11 -9.67 6.68
CA THR A 72 19.70 -10.94 7.31
C THR A 72 18.19 -11.14 7.28
N HIS A 73 17.42 -10.05 7.26
CA HIS A 73 15.96 -10.06 7.24
C HIS A 73 15.41 -9.00 6.28
N ILE A 74 14.23 -9.29 5.73
CA ILE A 74 13.32 -8.33 5.12
C ILE A 74 12.00 -8.49 5.85
N ILE A 75 11.40 -7.39 6.31
CA ILE A 75 10.02 -7.35 6.78
C ILE A 75 9.24 -6.57 5.73
N ASN A 76 8.26 -7.22 5.09
CA ASN A 76 7.36 -6.51 4.20
C ASN A 76 6.17 -5.98 4.96
N THR A 77 5.86 -4.69 4.77
CA THR A 77 4.68 -4.06 5.34
C THR A 77 3.41 -4.67 4.73
N HIS A 78 3.43 -4.94 3.44
CA HIS A 78 2.38 -5.62 2.68
C HIS A 78 2.91 -6.18 1.34
N ALA A 79 2.03 -6.85 0.56
CA ALA A 79 2.41 -7.65 -0.61
C ALA A 79 2.27 -6.92 -1.96
N HIS A 80 2.12 -5.60 -2.01
CA HIS A 80 2.11 -4.92 -3.30
C HIS A 80 3.48 -4.98 -3.98
N ALA A 81 3.48 -5.08 -5.30
CA ALA A 81 4.68 -5.39 -6.08
C ALA A 81 5.80 -4.33 -5.93
N ASP A 82 5.46 -3.11 -5.62
CA ASP A 82 6.42 -2.02 -5.41
C ASP A 82 7.06 -2.03 -4.01
N HIS A 83 6.54 -2.84 -3.07
CA HIS A 83 7.12 -3.06 -1.74
C HIS A 83 7.98 -4.33 -1.66
N ASN A 84 7.65 -5.35 -2.46
CA ASN A 84 8.32 -6.65 -2.42
C ASN A 84 9.08 -7.00 -3.70
N GLY A 85 9.16 -6.10 -4.67
CA GLY A 85 9.78 -6.34 -5.99
C GLY A 85 11.28 -6.66 -5.95
N GLY A 86 11.99 -6.26 -4.88
CA GLY A 86 13.40 -6.61 -4.66
C GLY A 86 13.62 -7.90 -3.88
N ASN A 87 12.57 -8.48 -3.28
CA ASN A 87 12.67 -9.63 -2.38
C ASN A 87 13.46 -10.81 -2.98
N ALA A 88 13.03 -11.30 -4.13
CA ALA A 88 13.59 -12.51 -4.76
C ALA A 88 15.09 -12.38 -5.05
N ILE A 89 15.52 -11.25 -5.61
CA ILE A 89 16.94 -11.03 -5.93
C ILE A 89 17.80 -10.86 -4.67
N ILE A 90 17.27 -10.18 -3.63
CA ILE A 90 17.99 -10.03 -2.35
C ILE A 90 18.10 -11.38 -1.66
N GLN A 91 16.99 -12.12 -1.52
CA GLN A 91 16.98 -13.45 -0.89
C GLN A 91 17.92 -14.43 -1.60
N LYS A 92 17.89 -14.46 -2.94
CA LYS A 92 18.78 -15.31 -3.74
C LYS A 92 20.25 -15.05 -3.46
N ARG A 93 20.64 -13.79 -3.16
CA ARG A 93 22.05 -13.39 -2.99
C ARG A 93 22.52 -13.46 -1.54
N THR A 94 21.63 -13.30 -0.57
CA THR A 94 21.99 -13.20 0.85
C THR A 94 21.54 -14.39 1.67
N GLY A 95 20.50 -15.11 1.22
CA GLY A 95 19.83 -16.13 2.01
C GLY A 95 18.99 -15.53 3.16
N CYS A 96 18.65 -14.23 3.11
CA CYS A 96 17.89 -13.56 4.17
C CYS A 96 16.51 -14.19 4.35
N ARG A 97 15.98 -14.10 5.56
CA ARG A 97 14.58 -14.43 5.86
C ARG A 97 13.68 -13.28 5.42
N ILE A 98 12.51 -13.60 4.89
CA ILE A 98 11.48 -12.63 4.52
C ILE A 98 10.27 -12.87 5.42
N LEU A 99 9.87 -11.84 6.16
CA LEU A 99 8.77 -11.90 7.11
C LEU A 99 7.65 -10.97 6.64
N ALA A 100 6.41 -11.43 6.71
CA ALA A 100 5.22 -10.62 6.47
C ALA A 100 4.04 -11.21 7.24
N ASN A 101 2.96 -10.45 7.40
CA ASN A 101 1.79 -10.99 8.07
C ASN A 101 1.05 -12.01 7.19
N CYS A 102 0.10 -12.72 7.75
CA CYS A 102 -0.51 -13.96 7.24
C CYS A 102 -0.92 -13.89 5.75
N TYR A 103 -1.85 -13.00 5.37
CA TYR A 103 -2.32 -12.89 3.98
C TYR A 103 -1.24 -12.31 3.05
N GLU A 104 -0.48 -11.35 3.54
CA GLU A 104 0.62 -10.74 2.79
C GLU A 104 1.73 -11.76 2.52
N GLN A 105 2.05 -12.61 3.49
CA GLN A 105 3.00 -13.70 3.33
C GLN A 105 2.58 -14.67 2.24
N CYS A 106 1.29 -15.06 2.22
CA CYS A 106 0.75 -15.91 1.16
C CYS A 106 0.88 -15.27 -0.23
N MET A 107 0.61 -13.96 -0.34
CA MET A 107 0.69 -13.21 -1.59
C MET A 107 2.14 -12.97 -2.04
N ILE A 108 3.10 -12.80 -1.14
CA ILE A 108 4.53 -12.72 -1.46
C ILE A 108 5.03 -14.05 -2.01
N THR A 109 4.61 -15.16 -1.41
CA THR A 109 4.97 -16.51 -1.88
C THR A 109 4.28 -16.86 -3.19
N HIS A 110 3.02 -16.40 -3.37
CA HIS A 110 2.18 -16.66 -4.53
C HIS A 110 1.64 -15.34 -5.14
N PRO A 111 2.49 -14.50 -5.78
CA PRO A 111 2.12 -13.11 -6.10
C PRO A 111 0.91 -12.96 -7.03
N ARG A 112 0.57 -13.98 -7.83
CA ARG A 112 -0.66 -13.97 -8.64
C ARG A 112 -1.94 -13.92 -7.81
N LEU A 113 -1.93 -14.30 -6.52
CA LEU A 113 -3.09 -14.18 -5.64
C LEU A 113 -3.49 -12.72 -5.47
N ASN A 114 -2.53 -11.82 -5.24
CA ASN A 114 -2.82 -10.38 -5.12
C ASN A 114 -3.47 -9.83 -6.39
N ASN A 115 -2.92 -10.16 -7.58
CA ASN A 115 -3.49 -9.75 -8.85
C ASN A 115 -4.90 -10.30 -9.07
N CYS A 116 -5.12 -11.58 -8.75
CA CYS A 116 -6.45 -12.21 -8.86
C CYS A 116 -7.47 -11.54 -7.93
N CYS A 117 -7.08 -11.20 -6.69
CA CYS A 117 -7.95 -10.49 -5.75
C CYS A 117 -8.26 -9.07 -6.24
N THR A 118 -7.28 -8.36 -6.79
CA THR A 118 -7.46 -7.00 -7.28
C THR A 118 -8.32 -6.93 -8.55
N PHE A 119 -8.17 -7.91 -9.44
CA PHE A 119 -8.91 -7.97 -10.71
C PHE A 119 -10.29 -8.67 -10.59
N GLY A 120 -10.44 -9.58 -9.63
CA GLY A 120 -11.64 -10.39 -9.47
C GLY A 120 -11.64 -11.68 -10.31
N GLY A 121 -10.47 -12.26 -10.58
CA GLY A 121 -10.28 -13.49 -11.33
C GLY A 121 -8.85 -13.62 -11.86
N ARG A 122 -8.59 -14.64 -12.71
CA ARG A 122 -7.29 -14.76 -13.37
C ARG A 122 -7.00 -13.54 -14.23
N THR A 123 -5.87 -12.88 -13.97
CA THR A 123 -5.45 -11.69 -14.72
C THR A 123 -4.99 -12.01 -16.14
N PRO A 124 -5.28 -11.15 -17.11
CA PRO A 124 -4.64 -11.18 -18.43
C PRO A 124 -3.13 -10.86 -18.32
N MET A 125 -2.37 -11.28 -19.33
CA MET A 125 -0.90 -11.14 -19.35
C MET A 125 -0.44 -9.66 -19.29
N GLU A 126 -1.25 -8.73 -19.75
CA GLU A 126 -0.97 -7.30 -19.72
C GLU A 126 -0.87 -6.75 -18.28
N LEU A 127 -1.55 -7.39 -17.33
CA LEU A 127 -1.45 -7.07 -15.90
C LEU A 127 -0.32 -7.83 -15.18
N ASP A 128 0.38 -8.76 -15.86
CA ASP A 128 1.59 -9.40 -15.34
C ASP A 128 2.83 -8.51 -15.58
N ASN A 129 2.75 -7.25 -15.20
CA ASN A 129 3.83 -6.29 -15.33
C ASN A 129 4.43 -5.93 -13.97
N LYS A 130 5.60 -5.31 -13.95
CA LYS A 130 6.37 -4.99 -12.73
C LYS A 130 5.66 -4.09 -11.70
N PHE A 131 4.57 -3.45 -12.08
CA PHE A 131 3.76 -2.62 -11.16
C PHE A 131 2.69 -3.44 -10.45
N MET A 132 2.28 -4.57 -11.05
CA MET A 132 1.22 -5.42 -10.54
C MET A 132 1.74 -6.75 -9.99
N LEU A 133 2.90 -7.22 -10.44
CA LEU A 133 3.40 -8.56 -10.14
C LEU A 133 4.89 -8.54 -9.81
N ALA A 134 5.24 -8.90 -8.57
CA ALA A 134 6.61 -9.17 -8.15
C ALA A 134 7.01 -10.62 -8.45
N GLU A 135 8.32 -10.92 -8.42
CA GLU A 135 8.79 -12.31 -8.42
C GLU A 135 8.47 -12.98 -7.08
N SER A 136 8.04 -14.26 -7.14
CA SER A 136 7.83 -15.07 -5.94
C SER A 136 9.11 -15.17 -5.10
N SER A 137 8.97 -15.05 -3.80
CA SER A 137 10.03 -15.29 -2.83
C SER A 137 9.53 -16.12 -1.66
N ALA A 138 10.42 -16.91 -1.03
CA ALA A 138 10.07 -17.70 0.13
C ALA A 138 9.94 -16.78 1.35
N SER A 139 8.72 -16.67 1.87
CA SER A 139 8.42 -15.83 3.02
C SER A 139 7.78 -16.64 4.15
N GLU A 140 7.91 -16.13 5.36
CA GLU A 140 7.40 -16.71 6.59
C GLU A 140 6.43 -15.74 7.25
N GLN A 141 5.44 -16.26 7.99
CA GLN A 141 4.59 -15.42 8.80
C GLN A 141 5.40 -14.75 9.90
N ILE A 142 5.27 -13.43 10.04
CA ILE A 142 5.88 -12.67 11.13
C ILE A 142 5.22 -13.02 12.46
N THR A 143 6.03 -13.18 13.51
CA THR A 143 5.58 -13.42 14.89
C THR A 143 6.54 -12.71 15.85
N ASP A 144 6.14 -12.57 17.12
CA ASP A 144 6.99 -11.99 18.17
C ASP A 144 8.28 -12.79 18.39
N GLU A 145 8.27 -14.11 18.05
CA GLU A 145 9.44 -14.97 18.26
C GLU A 145 10.44 -14.90 17.10
N ASN A 146 10.01 -14.46 15.90
CA ASN A 146 10.90 -14.47 14.72
C ASN A 146 11.28 -13.08 14.20
N ILE A 147 10.68 -12.02 14.71
CA ILE A 147 11.06 -10.65 14.42
C ILE A 147 12.41 -10.30 15.06
N PRO A 148 13.32 -9.57 14.37
CA PRO A 148 14.59 -9.17 14.98
C PRO A 148 14.40 -8.34 16.25
N GLU A 149 15.29 -8.52 17.22
CA GLU A 149 15.33 -7.74 18.48
C GLU A 149 15.37 -6.23 18.20
N GLY A 150 14.60 -5.46 18.96
CA GLY A 150 14.45 -4.01 18.80
C GLY A 150 13.38 -3.61 17.80
N LEU A 151 12.76 -4.58 17.11
CA LEU A 151 11.60 -4.38 16.25
C LEU A 151 10.34 -4.99 16.86
N SER A 152 9.23 -4.36 16.56
CA SER A 152 7.88 -4.90 16.80
C SER A 152 6.98 -4.50 15.64
N PHE A 153 5.78 -5.05 15.57
CA PHE A 153 4.83 -4.73 14.51
C PHE A 153 3.41 -4.57 15.07
N ARG A 154 2.60 -3.82 14.33
CA ARG A 154 1.17 -3.65 14.62
C ARG A 154 0.39 -3.65 13.31
N LEU A 155 -0.83 -4.21 13.35
CA LEU A 155 -1.73 -4.30 12.20
C LEU A 155 -2.36 -2.94 11.90
N PHE A 156 -2.44 -2.62 10.60
CA PHE A 156 -3.13 -1.46 10.06
C PHE A 156 -3.77 -1.86 8.71
N PRO A 157 -4.85 -2.66 8.72
CA PRO A 157 -5.53 -3.12 7.50
C PRO A 157 -6.25 -1.99 6.77
N GLY A 158 -6.77 -2.29 5.58
CA GLY A 158 -7.62 -1.39 4.80
C GLY A 158 -7.01 -0.98 3.46
N HIS A 159 -5.74 -0.58 3.41
CA HIS A 159 -5.02 -0.45 2.14
C HIS A 159 -4.76 -1.84 1.53
N SER A 160 -4.34 -2.78 2.34
CA SER A 160 -4.17 -4.18 2.02
C SER A 160 -4.86 -5.04 3.10
N PHE A 161 -4.85 -6.36 3.00
CA PHE A 161 -5.64 -7.24 3.89
C PHE A 161 -5.19 -7.19 5.34
N ASP A 162 -3.89 -7.32 5.60
CA ASP A 162 -3.32 -7.34 6.94
C ASP A 162 -1.95 -6.65 6.98
N GLN A 163 -1.87 -5.49 6.28
CA GLN A 163 -0.72 -4.60 6.32
C GLN A 163 -0.29 -4.30 7.75
N ILE A 164 1.01 -4.20 7.96
CA ILE A 164 1.61 -3.85 9.24
C ILE A 164 2.42 -2.55 9.16
N ALA A 165 2.49 -1.84 10.28
CA ALA A 165 3.59 -0.91 10.55
C ALA A 165 4.70 -1.64 11.32
N VAL A 166 5.95 -1.27 11.07
CA VAL A 166 7.12 -1.79 11.79
C VAL A 166 7.65 -0.71 12.72
N MET A 167 7.66 -1.00 14.02
CA MET A 167 8.10 -0.09 15.08
C MET A 167 9.51 -0.44 15.51
N CYS A 168 10.38 0.58 15.60
CA CYS A 168 11.78 0.44 15.98
C CYS A 168 12.03 1.02 17.37
N ASP A 169 12.94 0.40 18.13
CA ASP A 169 13.28 0.79 19.51
C ASP A 169 13.91 2.19 19.63
N ASP A 170 14.39 2.78 18.54
CA ASP A 170 14.89 4.16 18.51
C ASP A 170 13.81 5.23 18.32
N GLY A 171 12.55 4.80 18.18
CA GLY A 171 11.38 5.67 18.01
C GLY A 171 11.00 5.96 16.56
N THR A 172 11.49 5.19 15.61
CA THR A 172 11.04 5.23 14.21
C THR A 172 9.90 4.25 13.98
N ILE A 173 8.88 4.65 13.21
CA ILE A 173 7.83 3.76 12.69
C ILE A 173 7.86 3.79 11.17
N PHE A 174 8.01 2.63 10.54
CA PHE A 174 7.81 2.46 9.10
C PHE A 174 6.35 2.10 8.86
N THR A 175 5.63 2.94 8.14
CA THR A 175 4.17 2.88 8.04
C THR A 175 3.66 2.18 6.77
N GLY A 176 4.55 1.81 5.84
CA GLY A 176 4.10 1.33 4.52
C GLY A 176 3.14 2.35 3.89
N ASP A 177 1.95 1.87 3.51
CA ASP A 177 0.92 2.64 2.82
C ASP A 177 -0.38 2.80 3.65
N ILE A 178 -0.25 2.93 4.99
CA ILE A 178 -1.38 3.21 5.89
C ILE A 178 -2.09 4.50 5.47
N LEU A 179 -1.32 5.51 5.08
CA LEU A 179 -1.82 6.79 4.58
C LEU A 179 -1.27 7.07 3.18
N CYS A 180 -2.09 7.68 2.36
CA CYS A 180 -1.71 8.21 1.06
C CYS A 180 -1.18 9.64 1.21
N GLY A 181 -0.07 9.96 0.55
CA GLY A 181 0.52 11.30 0.58
C GLY A 181 -0.36 12.33 -0.15
N LYS A 182 -0.39 13.57 0.34
CA LYS A 182 -1.22 14.65 -0.18
C LYS A 182 -1.10 14.84 -1.70
N SER A 183 0.11 14.83 -2.24
CA SER A 183 0.34 14.99 -3.69
C SER A 183 -0.23 13.84 -4.53
N THR A 184 -0.27 12.63 -3.96
CA THR A 184 -0.85 11.44 -4.60
C THR A 184 -2.37 11.53 -4.58
N ILE A 185 -2.97 11.93 -3.46
CA ILE A 185 -4.41 12.17 -3.33
C ILE A 185 -4.88 13.23 -4.35
N GLU A 186 -4.19 14.38 -4.40
CA GLU A 186 -4.52 15.49 -5.31
C GLU A 186 -4.38 15.11 -6.80
N LYS A 187 -3.48 14.18 -7.12
CA LYS A 187 -3.22 13.76 -8.49
C LYS A 187 -4.16 12.66 -8.98
N TYR A 188 -4.46 11.70 -8.12
CA TYR A 188 -5.15 10.47 -8.55
C TYR A 188 -6.59 10.40 -8.05
N HIS A 189 -6.97 11.16 -7.02
CA HIS A 189 -8.29 11.18 -6.39
C HIS A 189 -8.79 9.81 -5.90
N ILE A 190 -8.68 8.77 -6.74
CA ILE A 190 -9.00 7.38 -6.40
C ILE A 190 -7.70 6.69 -6.03
N PHE A 191 -7.35 6.68 -4.75
CA PHE A 191 -6.20 5.93 -4.23
C PHE A 191 -6.64 4.54 -3.76
N PHE A 192 -5.70 3.61 -3.73
CA PHE A 192 -6.02 2.21 -3.50
C PHE A 192 -6.44 1.97 -2.06
N ILE A 193 -7.70 1.59 -1.87
CA ILE A 193 -8.30 1.16 -0.61
C ILE A 193 -9.07 -0.12 -0.88
N ARG A 194 -8.74 -1.18 -0.18
CA ARG A 194 -9.42 -2.47 -0.29
C ARG A 194 -10.66 -2.56 0.57
N ASP A 195 -10.57 -2.02 1.79
CA ASP A 195 -11.65 -2.00 2.78
C ASP A 195 -11.75 -0.60 3.41
N ALA A 196 -12.90 0.05 3.21
CA ALA A 196 -13.11 1.44 3.65
C ALA A 196 -13.19 1.56 5.17
N ALA A 197 -13.86 0.60 5.85
CA ALA A 197 -14.03 0.64 7.31
C ALA A 197 -12.68 0.42 8.01
N GLU A 198 -11.92 -0.58 7.58
CA GLU A 198 -10.60 -0.89 8.13
C GLU A 198 -9.60 0.24 7.82
N TYR A 199 -9.68 0.86 6.64
CA TYR A 199 -8.82 1.98 6.27
C TYR A 199 -9.07 3.20 7.16
N GLU A 200 -10.34 3.55 7.40
CA GLU A 200 -10.71 4.64 8.31
C GLU A 200 -10.24 4.38 9.73
N HIS A 201 -10.42 3.14 10.22
CA HIS A 201 -9.94 2.72 11.53
C HIS A 201 -8.41 2.86 11.63
N SER A 202 -7.67 2.30 10.68
CA SER A 202 -6.21 2.39 10.62
C SER A 202 -5.70 3.83 10.51
N ALA A 203 -6.36 4.68 9.72
CA ALA A 203 -6.00 6.09 9.60
C ALA A 203 -6.22 6.88 10.90
N LYS A 204 -7.20 6.52 11.73
CA LYS A 204 -7.38 7.08 13.08
C LYS A 204 -6.35 6.51 14.04
N GLU A 205 -6.15 5.20 14.01
CA GLU A 205 -5.29 4.47 14.94
C GLU A 205 -3.81 4.82 14.81
N ILE A 206 -3.32 5.16 13.60
CA ILE A 206 -1.92 5.59 13.43
C ILE A 206 -1.62 6.88 14.21
N CYS A 207 -2.61 7.75 14.42
CA CYS A 207 -2.49 8.95 15.25
C CYS A 207 -2.34 8.65 16.75
N GLU A 208 -2.71 7.46 17.20
CA GLU A 208 -2.52 7.04 18.59
C GLU A 208 -1.11 6.48 18.85
N THR A 209 -0.31 6.30 17.80
CA THR A 209 1.08 5.83 17.95
C THR A 209 1.98 6.94 18.47
N GLU A 210 2.99 6.56 19.26
CA GLU A 210 4.02 7.47 19.74
C GLU A 210 5.34 7.14 19.03
N ALA A 211 5.88 8.11 18.30
CA ALA A 211 7.15 7.99 17.61
C ALA A 211 7.87 9.33 17.51
N LYS A 212 9.17 9.31 17.19
CA LYS A 212 9.95 10.48 16.82
C LYS A 212 9.81 10.79 15.33
N VAL A 213 9.56 9.74 14.52
CA VAL A 213 9.40 9.86 13.07
C VAL A 213 8.54 8.73 12.52
N TRP A 214 7.64 9.06 11.58
CA TRP A 214 6.86 8.13 10.77
C TRP A 214 7.39 8.17 9.34
N CYS A 215 7.90 7.04 8.85
CA CYS A 215 8.48 6.92 7.53
C CYS A 215 7.59 6.05 6.64
N ALA A 216 6.96 6.66 5.66
CA ALA A 216 6.13 6.00 4.65
C ALA A 216 6.90 5.72 3.36
N ALA A 217 6.35 4.84 2.52
CA ALA A 217 6.95 4.47 1.25
C ALA A 217 6.88 5.58 0.19
N HIS A 218 5.78 6.37 0.16
CA HIS A 218 5.47 7.25 -0.97
C HIS A 218 5.45 8.75 -0.66
N TYR A 219 5.74 9.16 0.56
CA TYR A 219 5.85 10.59 0.93
C TYR A 219 6.99 10.80 1.94
N PRO A 220 7.51 12.04 2.11
CA PRO A 220 8.63 12.31 3.02
C PRO A 220 8.34 11.88 4.46
N PRO A 221 9.37 11.49 5.23
CA PRO A 221 9.20 11.19 6.65
C PRO A 221 8.55 12.37 7.41
N ILE A 222 7.64 12.04 8.32
CA ILE A 222 6.91 13.00 9.16
C ILE A 222 7.52 12.96 10.57
N TYR A 223 7.84 14.13 11.11
CA TYR A 223 8.44 14.29 12.45
C TYR A 223 7.50 14.94 13.46
N SER A 224 6.29 15.29 13.06
CA SER A 224 5.27 15.90 13.90
C SER A 224 4.03 15.02 13.93
N LYS A 225 3.55 14.69 15.13
CA LYS A 225 2.29 13.95 15.32
C LYS A 225 1.09 14.73 14.77
N ASP A 226 1.10 16.07 14.92
CA ASP A 226 0.04 16.93 14.38
C ASP A 226 0.00 16.87 12.85
N GLU A 227 1.16 16.88 12.17
CA GLU A 227 1.24 16.72 10.71
C GLU A 227 0.75 15.36 10.26
N LEU A 228 1.11 14.28 10.99
CA LEU A 228 0.61 12.93 10.71
C LEU A 228 -0.92 12.88 10.81
N CYS A 229 -1.49 13.43 11.89
CA CYS A 229 -2.94 13.41 12.12
C CYS A 229 -3.69 14.33 11.14
N GLU A 230 -3.07 15.42 10.68
CA GLU A 230 -3.64 16.24 9.61
C GLU A 230 -3.68 15.47 8.28
N LEU A 231 -2.61 14.72 7.95
CA LEU A 231 -2.61 13.85 6.78
C LEU A 231 -3.64 12.72 6.90
N ALA A 232 -3.76 12.08 8.08
CA ALA A 232 -4.76 11.06 8.33
C ALA A 232 -6.19 11.58 8.13
N ARG A 233 -6.49 12.76 8.67
CA ARG A 233 -7.78 13.42 8.47
C ARG A 233 -8.05 13.70 7.00
N LEU A 234 -7.06 14.21 6.25
CA LEU A 234 -7.20 14.43 4.80
C LEU A 234 -7.53 13.12 4.06
N ASN A 235 -6.88 12.01 4.41
CA ASN A 235 -7.15 10.69 3.83
C ASN A 235 -8.60 10.25 4.08
N ILE A 236 -9.10 10.40 5.30
CA ILE A 236 -10.47 10.07 5.69
C ILE A 236 -11.47 10.96 4.94
N GLU A 237 -11.23 12.27 4.90
CA GLU A 237 -12.09 13.23 4.19
C GLU A 237 -12.21 12.89 2.70
N LYS A 238 -11.09 12.55 2.05
CA LYS A 238 -11.07 12.19 0.63
C LYS A 238 -11.69 10.82 0.35
N MET A 239 -11.54 9.87 1.26
CA MET A 239 -12.25 8.59 1.18
C MET A 239 -13.77 8.81 1.26
N HIS A 240 -14.24 9.60 2.22
CA HIS A 240 -15.66 9.91 2.36
C HIS A 240 -16.21 10.74 1.17
N GLU A 241 -15.42 11.66 0.61
CA GLU A 241 -15.77 12.36 -0.63
C GLU A 241 -16.02 11.36 -1.77
N LEU A 242 -15.11 10.41 -1.97
CA LEU A 242 -15.25 9.38 -3.00
C LEU A 242 -16.45 8.45 -2.75
N LEU A 243 -16.71 8.05 -1.49
CA LEU A 243 -17.90 7.28 -1.11
C LEU A 243 -19.19 8.02 -1.47
N ASN A 244 -19.27 9.33 -1.19
CA ASN A 244 -20.41 10.15 -1.53
C ASN A 244 -20.62 10.27 -3.05
N VAL A 245 -19.54 10.48 -3.82
CA VAL A 245 -19.58 10.51 -5.29
C VAL A 245 -20.14 9.19 -5.85
N ILE A 246 -19.65 8.05 -5.35
CA ILE A 246 -20.14 6.73 -5.78
C ILE A 246 -21.62 6.55 -5.42
N LYS A 247 -22.03 6.94 -4.20
CA LYS A 247 -23.44 6.90 -3.77
C LYS A 247 -24.33 7.72 -4.69
N GLU A 248 -23.94 8.97 -5.00
CA GLU A 248 -24.70 9.85 -5.90
C GLU A 248 -24.83 9.26 -7.31
N ILE A 249 -23.76 8.65 -7.84
CA ILE A 249 -23.78 7.98 -9.15
C ILE A 249 -24.77 6.81 -9.15
N CYS A 250 -24.96 6.12 -8.03
CA CYS A 250 -25.90 5.00 -7.90
C CYS A 250 -27.39 5.42 -7.88
N ALA A 251 -27.75 6.72 -7.86
CA ALA A 251 -29.11 7.21 -7.66
C ALA A 251 -30.16 6.55 -8.57
N ASP A 252 -29.86 6.39 -9.86
CA ASP A 252 -30.80 5.87 -10.87
C ASP A 252 -30.66 4.35 -11.12
N GLY A 253 -29.83 3.66 -10.35
CA GLY A 253 -29.51 2.24 -10.53
C GLY A 253 -28.59 1.98 -11.72
N LYS A 254 -27.35 1.56 -11.45
CA LYS A 254 -26.30 1.37 -12.48
C LYS A 254 -25.55 0.07 -12.31
N ILE A 255 -24.98 -0.42 -13.39
CA ILE A 255 -24.02 -1.53 -13.35
C ILE A 255 -22.64 -1.01 -12.96
N PHE A 256 -21.78 -1.90 -12.51
CA PHE A 256 -20.43 -1.56 -12.04
C PHE A 256 -19.60 -0.78 -13.07
N GLU A 257 -19.64 -1.16 -14.34
CA GLU A 257 -18.88 -0.53 -15.41
C GLU A 257 -19.27 0.94 -15.61
N ASP A 258 -20.56 1.26 -15.53
CA ASP A 258 -21.06 2.64 -15.63
C ASP A 258 -20.63 3.45 -14.39
N ILE A 259 -20.71 2.85 -13.19
CA ILE A 259 -20.28 3.51 -11.94
C ILE A 259 -18.79 3.82 -12.00
N LEU A 260 -17.95 2.85 -12.38
CA LEU A 260 -16.51 3.07 -12.53
C LEU A 260 -16.21 4.18 -13.53
N LYS A 261 -16.86 4.13 -14.71
CA LYS A 261 -16.71 5.15 -15.75
C LYS A 261 -17.06 6.54 -15.22
N GLU A 262 -18.24 6.71 -14.63
CA GLU A 262 -18.72 8.02 -14.15
C GLU A 262 -17.88 8.53 -12.97
N THR A 263 -17.39 7.64 -12.11
CA THR A 263 -16.44 8.02 -11.04
C THR A 263 -15.13 8.56 -11.62
N LEU A 264 -14.57 7.92 -12.65
CA LEU A 264 -13.37 8.41 -13.33
C LEU A 264 -13.63 9.75 -14.04
N ASP A 265 -14.76 9.87 -14.75
CA ASP A 265 -15.17 11.10 -15.44
C ASP A 265 -15.33 12.28 -14.45
N HIS A 266 -15.90 12.04 -13.26
CA HIS A 266 -16.06 13.04 -12.21
C HIS A 266 -14.73 13.68 -11.81
N TYR A 267 -13.65 12.88 -11.75
CA TYR A 267 -12.32 13.37 -11.40
C TYR A 267 -11.44 13.69 -12.63
N GLY A 268 -11.97 13.58 -13.85
CA GLY A 268 -11.22 13.83 -15.08
C GLY A 268 -10.08 12.84 -15.32
N LEU A 269 -10.23 11.59 -14.87
CA LEU A 269 -9.22 10.54 -14.97
C LEU A 269 -9.43 9.70 -16.23
N GLU A 270 -8.34 9.36 -16.92
CA GLU A 270 -8.35 8.45 -18.06
C GLU A 270 -8.14 7.01 -17.61
N LEU A 271 -8.99 6.10 -18.06
CA LEU A 271 -8.90 4.68 -17.75
C LEU A 271 -7.73 4.03 -18.51
N SER A 272 -6.78 3.44 -17.79
CA SER A 272 -5.83 2.46 -18.33
C SER A 272 -6.20 1.05 -17.83
N PHE A 273 -5.57 0.00 -18.40
CA PHE A 273 -5.86 -1.35 -17.96
C PHE A 273 -5.44 -1.60 -16.50
N ASN A 274 -4.31 -1.04 -16.07
CA ASN A 274 -3.90 -1.09 -14.67
C ASN A 274 -4.91 -0.37 -13.76
N GLN A 275 -5.41 0.80 -14.18
CA GLN A 275 -6.42 1.53 -13.41
C GLN A 275 -7.77 0.81 -13.37
N TYR A 276 -8.17 0.09 -14.44
CA TYR A 276 -9.36 -0.74 -14.39
C TYR A 276 -9.28 -1.79 -13.25
N ALA A 277 -8.12 -2.39 -13.05
CA ALA A 277 -7.91 -3.32 -11.94
C ALA A 277 -7.86 -2.59 -10.58
N ILE A 278 -7.02 -1.56 -10.44
CA ILE A 278 -6.74 -0.88 -9.16
C ILE A 278 -7.92 -0.02 -8.71
N ALA A 279 -8.32 0.97 -9.51
CA ALA A 279 -9.46 1.83 -9.20
C ALA A 279 -10.76 1.04 -9.16
N GLY A 280 -10.91 0.07 -10.08
CA GLY A 280 -12.06 -0.84 -10.07
C GLY A 280 -12.15 -1.69 -8.80
N SER A 281 -11.04 -2.13 -8.23
CA SER A 281 -11.01 -2.83 -6.94
C SER A 281 -11.49 -1.92 -5.80
N THR A 282 -11.00 -0.67 -5.73
CA THR A 282 -11.44 0.32 -4.74
C THR A 282 -12.92 0.62 -4.86
N VAL A 283 -13.42 0.89 -6.08
CA VAL A 283 -14.86 1.18 -6.31
C VAL A 283 -15.73 -0.02 -5.91
N ARG A 284 -15.30 -1.28 -6.19
CA ARG A 284 -16.03 -2.47 -5.73
C ARG A 284 -16.05 -2.58 -4.20
N GLY A 285 -14.93 -2.34 -3.54
CA GLY A 285 -14.85 -2.31 -2.08
C GLY A 285 -15.79 -1.26 -1.48
N PHE A 286 -15.85 -0.08 -2.09
CA PHE A 286 -16.71 1.01 -1.64
C PHE A 286 -18.20 0.73 -1.88
N LEU A 287 -18.55 0.11 -3.01
CA LEU A 287 -19.93 -0.37 -3.24
C LEU A 287 -20.34 -1.41 -2.21
N SER A 288 -19.45 -2.36 -1.88
CA SER A 288 -19.71 -3.35 -0.83
C SER A 288 -19.92 -2.66 0.53
N TYR A 289 -19.04 -1.74 0.90
CA TYR A 289 -19.15 -0.99 2.15
C TYR A 289 -20.46 -0.18 2.24
N LEU A 290 -20.79 0.60 1.21
CA LEU A 290 -22.04 1.38 1.16
C LEU A 290 -23.28 0.49 1.25
N HIS A 291 -23.23 -0.69 0.65
CA HIS A 291 -24.31 -1.68 0.75
C HIS A 291 -24.45 -2.23 2.17
N ASP A 292 -23.34 -2.61 2.79
CA ASP A 292 -23.33 -3.20 4.13
C ASP A 292 -23.83 -2.23 5.21
N ILE A 293 -23.59 -0.92 5.03
CA ILE A 293 -24.13 0.14 5.92
C ILE A 293 -25.54 0.61 5.53
N GLY A 294 -26.15 0.03 4.48
CA GLY A 294 -27.53 0.33 4.06
C GLY A 294 -27.73 1.63 3.27
N GLU A 295 -26.63 2.25 2.77
CA GLU A 295 -26.68 3.49 1.98
C GLU A 295 -27.08 3.24 0.52
N ILE A 296 -26.74 2.07 -0.02
CA ILE A 296 -27.13 1.60 -1.35
C ILE A 296 -27.67 0.18 -1.29
N ALA A 297 -28.50 -0.19 -2.27
CA ALA A 297 -29.06 -1.52 -2.42
C ALA A 297 -28.65 -2.17 -3.75
N VAL A 298 -28.85 -3.48 -3.83
CA VAL A 298 -28.58 -4.28 -5.01
C VAL A 298 -29.85 -4.86 -5.57
N ASP A 299 -30.08 -4.71 -6.88
CA ASP A 299 -31.14 -5.34 -7.64
C ASP A 299 -30.56 -6.19 -8.78
N ILE A 300 -31.23 -7.29 -9.14
CA ILE A 300 -30.89 -8.06 -10.33
C ILE A 300 -32.00 -7.89 -11.37
N LYS A 301 -31.67 -7.25 -12.50
CA LYS A 301 -32.60 -7.04 -13.62
C LYS A 301 -31.99 -7.58 -14.92
N ASN A 302 -32.66 -8.50 -15.58
CA ASN A 302 -32.21 -9.09 -16.85
C ASN A 302 -30.76 -9.64 -16.80
N ASN A 303 -30.36 -10.28 -15.69
CA ASN A 303 -29.01 -10.76 -15.40
C ASN A 303 -27.94 -9.67 -15.22
N TYR A 304 -28.31 -8.41 -15.06
CA TYR A 304 -27.45 -7.33 -14.62
C TYR A 304 -27.58 -7.15 -13.11
N LEU A 305 -26.45 -7.06 -12.41
CA LEU A 305 -26.40 -6.60 -11.03
C LEU A 305 -26.37 -5.08 -11.06
N MET A 306 -27.41 -4.46 -10.50
CA MET A 306 -27.62 -3.00 -10.47
C MET A 306 -27.43 -2.49 -9.04
N TRP A 307 -26.62 -1.48 -8.86
CA TRP A 307 -26.46 -0.75 -7.60
C TRP A 307 -27.35 0.48 -7.63
N ARG A 308 -28.17 0.68 -6.62
CA ARG A 308 -29.07 1.83 -6.51
C ARG A 308 -29.00 2.48 -5.12
N ASN A 309 -29.29 3.77 -5.06
CA ASN A 309 -29.43 4.48 -3.78
C ASN A 309 -30.65 3.98 -2.99
N CYS A 310 -30.56 3.97 -1.66
CA CYS A 310 -31.67 3.66 -0.75
C CYS A 310 -32.53 4.89 -0.39
N ASP A 311 -32.19 6.10 -0.84
CA ASP A 311 -32.94 7.32 -0.53
C ASP A 311 -34.37 7.26 -1.11
N GLY A 312 -35.36 7.01 -0.26
CA GLY A 312 -36.79 7.00 -0.61
C GLY A 312 -37.57 5.77 -0.17
N GLU A 313 -36.96 4.70 0.27
CA GLU A 313 -37.68 3.57 0.88
C GLU A 313 -37.63 3.67 2.42
N THR A 314 -38.44 4.56 2.99
CA THR A 314 -38.87 4.44 4.40
C THR A 314 -39.82 3.26 4.50
N ASN A 315 -39.33 2.12 5.10
CA ASN A 315 -40.22 1.07 5.59
C ASN A 315 -41.21 1.57 6.64
#